data_13ae15e0cded26cd38b8f7ed2a1b9d22
#
_entry.id   13ae15e0cded26cd38b8f7ed2a1b9d22
#
_cell.length_a   1.000
_cell.length_b   1.000
_cell.length_c   1.000
_cell.angle_alpha   90.00
_cell.angle_beta   90.00
_cell.angle_gamma   90.00
#
_symmetry.space_group_name_H-M   'P 1'
#
loop_
_entity.id
_entity.type
_entity.pdbx_description
1 polymer ?
#
loop_
_entity_poly.entity_id
_entity_poly.type
_entity_poly.pdbx_seq_one_letter_code
_entity_poly.pdbx_strand_id
1 'polypeptide(L)'
;MNLQLQDQEGFEAFRHAYRAAIKEVRTKIEILSEDFAVRHDYNPIHHIESRLKTTESIEEKLMRLDKEISIASAKENLFDIAGIRVVCNFIDDVYAVADMLTSQSDVRLLTEKDYIKNPKPNGYRSLHLVIAVPVYFLDGCEEVFVEVQLRTVAMDFWASLEHQLRYKQNKDISSRIDIELKACAEVSATLDRRMQKIFDDLNKMD
;
A
#
# COMPACT_ATOMS: atom_id res chain seq x y z
N MET A 1 6.04 -13.09 24.73
CA MET A 1 5.70 -11.92 25.54
C MET A 1 4.80 -11.08 24.67
N ASN A 2 3.58 -10.72 25.08
CA ASN A 2 2.57 -10.11 24.19
C ASN A 2 2.64 -8.58 24.36
N LEU A 3 2.69 -7.82 23.26
CA LEU A 3 2.71 -6.34 23.25
C LEU A 3 1.60 -5.72 24.09
N GLN A 4 0.41 -6.34 24.11
CA GLN A 4 -0.75 -5.85 24.86
C GLN A 4 -0.63 -6.00 26.39
N LEU A 5 0.17 -6.94 26.87
CA LEU A 5 0.29 -7.25 28.30
C LEU A 5 1.35 -6.41 29.02
N GLN A 6 2.21 -5.71 28.29
CA GLN A 6 3.30 -4.92 28.86
C GLN A 6 2.87 -3.52 29.27
N ASP A 7 2.00 -2.86 28.50
CA ASP A 7 1.49 -1.51 28.74
C ASP A 7 0.22 -1.28 27.90
N GLN A 8 -0.93 -1.45 28.50
CA GLN A 8 -2.21 -1.36 27.80
C GLN A 8 -2.50 0.08 27.34
N GLU A 9 -2.16 1.10 28.12
CA GLU A 9 -2.37 2.51 27.75
C GLU A 9 -1.43 2.93 26.62
N GLY A 10 -0.14 2.62 26.73
CA GLY A 10 0.85 2.88 25.69
C GLY A 10 0.54 2.16 24.39
N PHE A 11 -0.01 0.93 24.46
CA PHE A 11 -0.42 0.18 23.28
C PHE A 11 -1.62 0.81 22.54
N GLU A 12 -2.63 1.29 23.27
CA GLU A 12 -3.76 1.98 22.64
C GLU A 12 -3.34 3.34 22.06
N ALA A 13 -2.47 4.09 22.72
CA ALA A 13 -1.90 5.33 22.18
C ALA A 13 -1.11 5.05 20.90
N PHE A 14 -0.27 4.01 20.90
CA PHE A 14 0.46 3.55 19.73
C PHE A 14 -0.47 3.22 18.56
N ARG A 15 -1.49 2.40 18.78
CA ARG A 15 -2.46 2.06 17.73
C ARG A 15 -3.26 3.27 17.25
N HIS A 16 -3.58 4.19 18.16
CA HIS A 16 -4.28 5.43 17.83
C HIS A 16 -3.47 6.29 16.86
N ALA A 17 -2.15 6.43 17.09
CA ALA A 17 -1.28 7.20 16.20
C ALA A 17 -1.32 6.69 14.76
N TYR A 18 -1.21 5.38 14.56
CA TYR A 18 -1.28 4.80 13.20
C TYR A 18 -2.70 4.87 12.59
N ARG A 19 -3.77 4.75 13.40
CA ARG A 19 -5.14 5.00 12.91
C ARG A 19 -5.33 6.45 12.46
N ALA A 20 -4.75 7.40 13.17
CA ALA A 20 -4.79 8.81 12.81
C ALA A 20 -4.01 9.08 11.52
N ALA A 21 -2.81 8.53 11.38
CA ALA A 21 -2.02 8.64 10.17
C ALA A 21 -2.73 8.05 8.93
N ILE A 22 -3.43 6.92 9.09
CA ILE A 22 -4.28 6.37 8.02
C ILE A 22 -5.34 7.38 7.59
N LYS A 23 -6.01 8.06 8.54
CA LYS A 23 -7.03 9.07 8.22
C LYS A 23 -6.43 10.26 7.49
N GLU A 24 -5.29 10.77 7.97
CA GLU A 24 -4.57 11.88 7.33
C GLU A 24 -4.24 11.55 5.87
N VAL A 25 -3.54 10.44 5.63
CA VAL A 25 -3.12 10.06 4.27
C VAL A 25 -4.33 9.73 3.39
N ARG A 26 -5.34 9.03 3.93
CA ARG A 26 -6.55 8.73 3.20
C ARG A 26 -7.29 9.99 2.76
N THR A 27 -7.47 10.97 3.66
CA THR A 27 -8.11 12.26 3.35
C THR A 27 -7.34 13.01 2.27
N LYS A 28 -6.00 13.04 2.35
CA LYS A 28 -5.16 13.64 1.31
C LYS A 28 -5.41 13.02 -0.07
N ILE A 29 -5.45 11.69 -0.15
CA ILE A 29 -5.68 10.97 -1.41
C ILE A 29 -7.11 11.21 -1.92
N GLU A 30 -8.12 11.24 -1.05
CA GLU A 30 -9.50 11.53 -1.41
C GLU A 30 -9.63 12.96 -1.98
N ILE A 31 -9.02 13.96 -1.34
CA ILE A 31 -9.00 15.34 -1.84
C ILE A 31 -8.30 15.42 -3.21
N LEU A 32 -7.14 14.76 -3.39
CA LEU A 32 -6.45 14.73 -4.67
C LEU A 32 -7.30 14.09 -5.78
N SER A 33 -8.00 13.01 -5.46
CA SER A 33 -8.93 12.32 -6.36
C SER A 33 -10.08 13.24 -6.81
N GLU A 34 -10.69 13.96 -5.86
CA GLU A 34 -11.78 14.89 -6.13
C GLU A 34 -11.30 16.09 -6.95
N ASP A 35 -10.17 16.71 -6.58
CA ASP A 35 -9.60 17.86 -7.29
C ASP A 35 -9.20 17.49 -8.72
N PHE A 36 -8.65 16.29 -8.92
CA PHE A 36 -8.31 15.79 -10.24
C PHE A 36 -9.55 15.60 -11.11
N ALA A 37 -10.62 15.01 -10.57
CA ALA A 37 -11.87 14.84 -11.28
C ALA A 37 -12.51 16.18 -11.69
N VAL A 38 -12.44 17.20 -10.83
CA VAL A 38 -12.96 18.55 -11.12
C VAL A 38 -12.17 19.23 -12.24
N ARG A 39 -10.84 19.01 -12.31
CA ARG A 39 -9.98 19.70 -13.29
C ARG A 39 -9.91 19.01 -14.64
N HIS A 40 -10.07 17.68 -14.68
CA HIS A 40 -9.78 16.87 -15.86
C HIS A 40 -10.97 16.05 -16.35
N ASP A 41 -12.17 16.21 -15.75
CA ASP A 41 -13.37 15.41 -16.04
C ASP A 41 -13.13 13.88 -16.01
N TYR A 42 -12.14 13.47 -15.19
CA TYR A 42 -11.66 12.09 -15.08
C TYR A 42 -11.12 11.84 -13.66
N ASN A 43 -11.42 10.68 -13.08
CA ASN A 43 -10.88 10.27 -11.78
C ASN A 43 -9.85 9.14 -11.96
N PRO A 44 -8.56 9.34 -11.61
CA PRO A 44 -7.53 8.31 -11.75
C PRO A 44 -7.68 7.17 -10.73
N ILE A 45 -8.41 7.39 -9.62
CA ILE A 45 -8.54 6.43 -8.53
C ILE A 45 -9.86 5.67 -8.64
N HIS A 46 -9.76 4.34 -8.72
CA HIS A 46 -10.90 3.43 -8.70
C HIS A 46 -11.45 3.25 -7.29
N HIS A 47 -10.59 2.93 -6.31
CA HIS A 47 -10.96 2.84 -4.89
C HIS A 47 -9.73 2.90 -3.96
N ILE A 48 -9.99 3.15 -2.68
CA ILE A 48 -8.99 3.25 -1.63
C ILE A 48 -9.36 2.29 -0.49
N GLU A 49 -8.43 1.43 -0.11
CA GLU A 49 -8.53 0.57 1.06
C GLU A 49 -7.50 0.98 2.11
N SER A 50 -7.83 0.80 3.38
CA SER A 50 -6.89 1.05 4.47
C SER A 50 -6.86 -0.12 5.44
N ARG A 51 -5.66 -0.37 5.98
CA ARG A 51 -5.43 -1.48 6.90
C ARG A 51 -4.50 -1.05 8.03
N LEU A 52 -4.92 -1.28 9.26
CA LEU A 52 -4.03 -1.30 10.40
C LEU A 52 -3.57 -2.73 10.65
N LYS A 53 -2.26 -2.94 10.73
CA LYS A 53 -1.67 -4.26 10.99
C LYS A 53 -2.13 -4.78 12.35
N THR A 54 -2.48 -6.08 12.43
CA THR A 54 -2.90 -6.69 13.68
C THR A 54 -1.72 -6.87 14.63
N THR A 55 -1.99 -6.96 15.91
CA THR A 55 -0.96 -7.14 16.95
C THR A 55 -0.12 -8.38 16.69
N GLU A 56 -0.80 -9.48 16.37
CA GLU A 56 -0.16 -10.76 16.05
C GLU A 56 0.79 -10.62 14.87
N SER A 57 0.36 -9.91 13.81
CA SER A 57 1.20 -9.68 12.61
C SER A 57 2.38 -8.75 12.89
N ILE A 58 2.27 -7.82 13.87
CA ILE A 58 3.37 -6.97 14.33
C ILE A 58 4.41 -7.85 15.06
N GLU A 59 3.96 -8.66 16.02
CA GLU A 59 4.80 -9.56 16.80
C GLU A 59 5.53 -10.57 15.91
N GLU A 60 4.80 -11.25 15.00
CA GLU A 60 5.38 -12.19 14.03
C GLU A 60 6.45 -11.52 13.15
N LYS A 61 6.21 -10.27 12.73
CA LYS A 61 7.18 -9.54 11.91
C LYS A 61 8.42 -9.15 12.69
N LEU A 62 8.28 -8.70 13.95
CA LEU A 62 9.42 -8.41 14.83
C LEU A 62 10.26 -9.68 15.09
N MET A 63 9.61 -10.81 15.39
CA MET A 63 10.28 -12.10 15.56
C MET A 63 11.05 -12.51 14.28
N ARG A 64 10.45 -12.37 13.10
CA ARG A 64 11.11 -12.69 11.83
C ARG A 64 12.31 -11.79 11.53
N LEU A 65 12.31 -10.56 12.03
CA LEU A 65 13.43 -9.61 11.91
C LEU A 65 14.46 -9.75 13.04
N ASP A 66 14.27 -10.72 13.95
CA ASP A 66 15.10 -10.90 15.15
C ASP A 66 15.19 -9.63 15.99
N LYS A 67 14.01 -8.99 16.22
CA LYS A 67 13.86 -7.77 17.00
C LYS A 67 13.04 -8.02 18.27
N GLU A 68 13.31 -7.20 19.29
CA GLU A 68 12.56 -7.24 20.53
C GLU A 68 11.06 -6.98 20.30
N ILE A 69 10.19 -7.71 20.99
CA ILE A 69 8.74 -7.50 20.93
C ILE A 69 8.40 -6.35 21.89
N SER A 70 8.51 -5.12 21.40
CA SER A 70 8.18 -3.90 22.15
C SER A 70 7.59 -2.83 21.21
N ILE A 71 6.84 -1.87 21.78
CA ILE A 71 6.29 -0.73 21.02
C ILE A 71 7.42 0.09 20.40
N ALA A 72 8.50 0.33 21.17
CA ALA A 72 9.66 1.07 20.68
C ALA A 72 10.29 0.38 19.46
N SER A 73 10.52 -0.93 19.55
CA SER A 73 11.05 -1.72 18.46
C SER A 73 10.12 -1.74 17.23
N ALA A 74 8.80 -1.80 17.46
CA ALA A 74 7.82 -1.73 16.38
C ALA A 74 7.86 -0.38 15.65
N LYS A 75 7.92 0.74 16.36
CA LYS A 75 8.05 2.09 15.79
C LYS A 75 9.32 2.25 14.98
N GLU A 76 10.43 1.70 15.45
CA GLU A 76 11.74 1.83 14.81
C GLU A 76 11.91 0.93 13.57
N ASN A 77 11.38 -0.28 13.60
CA ASN A 77 11.71 -1.31 12.62
C ASN A 77 10.56 -1.66 11.64
N LEU A 78 9.32 -1.22 11.91
CA LEU A 78 8.17 -1.56 11.07
C LEU A 78 7.54 -0.32 10.44
N PHE A 79 7.58 -0.25 9.10
CA PHE A 79 7.05 0.88 8.32
C PHE A 79 5.70 0.56 7.65
N ASP A 80 5.11 -0.61 7.93
CA ASP A 80 3.87 -1.11 7.35
C ASP A 80 2.77 -1.40 8.39
N ILE A 81 2.85 -0.74 9.56
CA ILE A 81 1.83 -0.84 10.61
C ILE A 81 0.54 -0.18 10.14
N ALA A 82 0.65 1.04 9.59
CA ALA A 82 -0.40 1.69 8.83
C ALA A 82 -0.20 1.39 7.33
N GLY A 83 -1.21 0.86 6.68
CA GLY A 83 -1.19 0.57 5.25
C GLY A 83 -2.38 1.18 4.54
N ILE A 84 -2.12 1.77 3.37
CA ILE A 84 -3.16 2.24 2.44
C ILE A 84 -2.89 1.59 1.09
N ARG A 85 -3.96 1.07 0.48
CA ARG A 85 -3.95 0.60 -0.89
C ARG A 85 -4.78 1.53 -1.75
N VAL A 86 -4.17 2.04 -2.80
CA VAL A 86 -4.83 2.87 -3.81
C VAL A 86 -4.89 2.07 -5.09
N VAL A 87 -6.09 1.77 -5.56
CA VAL A 87 -6.29 1.10 -6.83
C VAL A 87 -6.65 2.16 -7.87
N CYS A 88 -5.81 2.27 -8.90
CA CYS A 88 -5.93 3.21 -10.00
C CYS A 88 -6.47 2.52 -11.25
N ASN A 89 -7.00 3.31 -12.20
CA ASN A 89 -7.58 2.77 -13.41
C ASN A 89 -6.51 2.31 -14.39
N PHE A 90 -5.45 3.11 -14.59
CA PHE A 90 -4.39 2.84 -15.54
C PHE A 90 -2.99 2.92 -14.89
N ILE A 91 -1.97 2.46 -15.65
CA ILE A 91 -0.59 2.43 -15.15
C ILE A 91 -0.07 3.85 -14.89
N ASP A 92 -0.35 4.80 -15.78
CA ASP A 92 0.10 6.18 -15.64
C ASP A 92 -0.56 6.88 -14.45
N ASP A 93 -1.81 6.53 -14.13
CA ASP A 93 -2.51 7.02 -12.95
C ASP A 93 -1.80 6.62 -11.64
N VAL A 94 -1.22 5.41 -11.61
CA VAL A 94 -0.45 4.95 -10.44
C VAL A 94 0.69 5.92 -10.14
N TYR A 95 1.44 6.31 -11.16
CA TYR A 95 2.55 7.25 -11.00
C TYR A 95 2.07 8.68 -10.74
N ALA A 96 1.04 9.14 -11.44
CA ALA A 96 0.47 10.47 -11.23
C ALA A 96 -0.03 10.65 -9.78
N VAL A 97 -0.75 9.67 -9.24
CA VAL A 97 -1.23 9.71 -7.83
C VAL A 97 -0.06 9.66 -6.85
N ALA A 98 0.97 8.85 -7.13
CA ALA A 98 2.18 8.79 -6.31
C ALA A 98 2.90 10.15 -6.27
N ASP A 99 3.08 10.79 -7.42
CA ASP A 99 3.74 12.10 -7.54
C ASP A 99 2.90 13.19 -6.85
N MET A 100 1.59 13.22 -7.05
CA MET A 100 0.70 14.17 -6.38
C MET A 100 0.75 14.04 -4.85
N LEU A 101 0.79 12.83 -4.32
CA LEU A 101 0.87 12.59 -2.88
C LEU A 101 2.23 13.02 -2.32
N THR A 102 3.33 12.61 -2.97
CA THR A 102 4.69 12.84 -2.46
C THR A 102 5.20 14.26 -2.68
N SER A 103 4.56 15.05 -3.56
CA SER A 103 4.87 16.46 -3.75
C SER A 103 4.27 17.40 -2.68
N GLN A 104 3.39 16.88 -1.81
CA GLN A 104 2.83 17.69 -0.70
C GLN A 104 3.92 17.99 0.33
N SER A 105 3.96 19.24 0.80
CA SER A 105 5.04 19.75 1.69
C SER A 105 5.11 19.06 3.05
N ASP A 106 4.03 18.43 3.50
CA ASP A 106 3.90 17.71 4.76
C ASP A 106 3.96 16.18 4.59
N VAL A 107 4.29 15.71 3.39
CA VAL A 107 4.51 14.28 3.09
C VAL A 107 5.98 14.06 2.76
N ARG A 108 6.67 13.30 3.60
CA ARG A 108 8.07 12.96 3.39
C ARG A 108 8.21 11.52 2.88
N LEU A 109 8.68 11.36 1.66
CA LEU A 109 9.00 10.05 1.09
C LEU A 109 10.28 9.48 1.72
N LEU A 110 10.21 8.27 2.28
CA LEU A 110 11.35 7.57 2.86
C LEU A 110 11.90 6.50 1.91
N THR A 111 11.00 5.73 1.31
CA THR A 111 11.38 4.60 0.45
C THR A 111 10.37 4.44 -0.68
N GLU A 112 10.88 4.19 -1.88
CA GLU A 112 10.11 3.79 -3.04
C GLU A 112 10.59 2.43 -3.55
N LYS A 113 9.64 1.52 -3.82
CA LYS A 113 9.92 0.21 -4.44
C LYS A 113 8.97 0.00 -5.60
N ASP A 114 9.49 0.12 -6.79
CA ASP A 114 8.72 -0.02 -8.03
C ASP A 114 8.76 -1.47 -8.52
N TYR A 115 7.75 -2.23 -8.11
CA TYR A 115 7.51 -3.60 -8.59
C TYR A 115 6.67 -3.63 -9.89
N ILE A 116 6.28 -2.47 -10.44
CA ILE A 116 5.67 -2.41 -11.77
C ILE A 116 6.77 -2.54 -12.81
N LYS A 117 7.85 -1.76 -12.68
CA LYS A 117 9.04 -1.82 -13.52
C LYS A 117 9.90 -3.05 -13.26
N ASN A 118 10.03 -3.45 -11.99
CA ASN A 118 10.84 -4.59 -11.54
C ASN A 118 9.99 -5.61 -10.76
N PRO A 119 9.18 -6.45 -11.44
CA PRO A 119 8.27 -7.37 -10.78
C PRO A 119 8.99 -8.35 -9.86
N LYS A 120 8.32 -8.78 -8.77
CA LYS A 120 8.84 -9.85 -7.93
C LYS A 120 8.93 -11.18 -8.70
N PRO A 121 9.74 -12.14 -8.24
CA PRO A 121 9.90 -13.44 -8.92
C PRO A 121 8.59 -14.19 -9.19
N ASN A 122 7.57 -14.01 -8.33
CA ASN A 122 6.24 -14.60 -8.50
C ASN A 122 5.33 -13.83 -9.48
N GLY A 123 5.79 -12.72 -10.05
CA GLY A 123 5.00 -11.88 -10.96
C GLY A 123 4.24 -10.73 -10.29
N TYR A 124 4.33 -10.57 -8.97
CA TYR A 124 3.68 -9.47 -8.24
C TYR A 124 4.14 -8.10 -8.74
N ARG A 125 3.18 -7.20 -8.97
CA ARG A 125 3.38 -5.80 -9.40
C ARG A 125 2.62 -4.85 -8.48
N SER A 126 3.28 -3.77 -8.09
CA SER A 126 2.72 -2.65 -7.32
C SER A 126 3.80 -1.57 -7.17
N LEU A 127 3.44 -0.31 -7.05
CA LEU A 127 4.34 0.73 -6.56
C LEU A 127 4.13 0.84 -5.04
N HIS A 128 5.21 0.69 -4.27
CA HIS A 128 5.20 0.79 -2.81
C HIS A 128 5.95 2.03 -2.37
N LEU A 129 5.28 2.87 -1.62
CA LEU A 129 5.87 4.04 -0.99
C LEU A 129 5.82 3.85 0.53
N VAL A 130 6.90 4.17 1.22
CA VAL A 130 6.88 4.42 2.66
C VAL A 130 6.99 5.91 2.83
N ILE A 131 5.97 6.51 3.40
CA ILE A 131 5.90 7.95 3.67
C ILE A 131 5.81 8.21 5.16
N ALA A 132 6.23 9.40 5.58
CA ALA A 132 6.01 9.94 6.91
C ALA A 132 5.11 11.16 6.81
N VAL A 133 4.12 11.24 7.70
CA VAL A 133 3.19 12.36 7.79
C VAL A 133 3.10 12.87 9.23
N PRO A 134 2.98 14.19 9.44
CA PRO A 134 2.76 14.75 10.76
C PRO A 134 1.32 14.48 11.21
N VAL A 135 1.16 13.98 12.43
CA VAL A 135 -0.14 13.81 13.09
C VAL A 135 -0.16 14.67 14.34
N TYR A 136 -1.15 15.54 14.45
CA TYR A 136 -1.29 16.47 15.57
C TYR A 136 -2.21 15.88 16.63
N PHE A 137 -1.68 15.70 17.83
CA PHE A 137 -2.38 15.26 19.03
C PHE A 137 -2.50 16.40 20.04
N LEU A 138 -3.21 16.16 21.16
CA LEU A 138 -3.39 17.17 22.21
C LEU A 138 -2.07 17.64 22.84
N ASP A 139 -1.08 16.76 22.91
CA ASP A 139 0.24 16.93 23.50
C ASP A 139 1.35 17.23 22.49
N GLY A 140 1.01 17.35 21.20
CA GLY A 140 1.98 17.77 20.19
C GLY A 140 1.82 17.08 18.85
N CYS A 141 2.86 17.21 18.02
CA CYS A 141 2.94 16.60 16.70
C CYS A 141 3.85 15.38 16.74
N GLU A 142 3.40 14.26 16.20
CA GLU A 142 4.20 13.03 15.98
C GLU A 142 4.29 12.73 14.48
N GLU A 143 5.49 12.41 14.00
CA GLU A 143 5.68 11.92 12.63
C GLU A 143 5.40 10.41 12.60
N VAL A 144 4.45 9.98 11.77
CA VAL A 144 3.99 8.58 11.71
C VAL A 144 4.20 8.02 10.31
N PHE A 145 4.69 6.78 10.24
CA PHE A 145 4.95 6.09 8.98
C PHE A 145 3.71 5.39 8.43
N VAL A 146 3.52 5.50 7.12
CA VAL A 146 2.44 4.83 6.39
C VAL A 146 3.02 4.18 5.13
N GLU A 147 2.72 2.90 4.91
CA GLU A 147 2.97 2.24 3.63
C GLU A 147 1.80 2.52 2.69
N VAL A 148 2.07 3.10 1.52
CA VAL A 148 1.10 3.30 0.46
C VAL A 148 1.42 2.37 -0.70
N GLN A 149 0.49 1.48 -1.03
CA GLN A 149 0.59 0.54 -2.14
C GLN A 149 -0.32 1.01 -3.26
N LEU A 150 0.26 1.42 -4.39
CA LEU A 150 -0.49 1.84 -5.56
C LEU A 150 -0.45 0.73 -6.61
N ARG A 151 -1.61 0.43 -7.19
CA ARG A 151 -1.82 -0.65 -8.16
C ARG A 151 -2.84 -0.24 -9.20
N THR A 152 -2.84 -0.87 -10.35
CA THR A 152 -4.00 -0.88 -11.23
C THR A 152 -5.04 -1.91 -10.77
N VAL A 153 -6.25 -1.84 -11.32
CA VAL A 153 -7.30 -2.86 -11.11
C VAL A 153 -6.79 -4.27 -11.45
N ALA A 154 -6.04 -4.42 -12.55
CA ALA A 154 -5.51 -5.71 -12.97
C ALA A 154 -4.43 -6.24 -12.01
N MET A 155 -3.56 -5.37 -11.48
CA MET A 155 -2.56 -5.73 -10.47
C MET A 155 -3.22 -6.17 -9.17
N ASP A 156 -4.26 -5.45 -8.73
CA ASP A 156 -4.96 -5.76 -7.49
C ASP A 156 -5.77 -7.05 -7.59
N PHE A 157 -6.43 -7.29 -8.72
CA PHE A 157 -7.11 -8.56 -9.03
C PHE A 157 -6.17 -9.75 -8.84
N TRP A 158 -5.00 -9.74 -9.49
CA TRP A 158 -4.05 -10.84 -9.38
C TRP A 158 -3.51 -10.99 -7.95
N ALA A 159 -3.09 -9.89 -7.31
CA ALA A 159 -2.48 -9.94 -5.98
C ALA A 159 -3.45 -10.41 -4.89
N SER A 160 -4.73 -10.03 -4.99
CA SER A 160 -5.78 -10.45 -4.04
C SER A 160 -6.08 -11.94 -4.15
N LEU A 161 -6.15 -12.48 -5.36
CA LEU A 161 -6.40 -13.91 -5.58
C LEU A 161 -5.18 -14.76 -5.24
N GLU A 162 -3.97 -14.34 -5.59
CA GLU A 162 -2.72 -15.03 -5.21
C GLU A 162 -2.63 -15.18 -3.69
N HIS A 163 -2.90 -14.09 -2.95
CA HIS A 163 -2.90 -14.12 -1.49
C HIS A 163 -3.95 -15.10 -0.92
N GLN A 164 -5.18 -15.12 -1.46
CA GLN A 164 -6.22 -16.05 -1.02
C GLN A 164 -5.85 -17.50 -1.30
N LEU A 165 -5.27 -17.79 -2.45
CA LEU A 165 -4.86 -19.14 -2.83
C LEU A 165 -3.73 -19.65 -1.93
N ARG A 166 -2.75 -18.79 -1.58
CA ARG A 166 -1.69 -19.15 -0.65
C ARG A 166 -2.18 -19.34 0.78
N TYR A 167 -3.07 -18.47 1.25
CA TYR A 167 -3.60 -18.56 2.62
C TYR A 167 -4.43 -19.82 2.87
N LYS A 168 -5.22 -20.27 1.88
CA LYS A 168 -6.03 -21.49 2.01
C LYS A 168 -5.22 -22.77 2.05
N GLN A 169 -4.00 -22.75 1.54
CA GLN A 169 -3.12 -23.91 1.51
C GLN A 169 -1.97 -23.70 2.50
N ASN A 170 -2.18 -24.16 3.75
CA ASN A 170 -1.11 -24.31 4.77
C ASN A 170 -0.02 -25.33 4.34
N LYS A 171 0.21 -25.54 3.03
CA LYS A 171 1.18 -26.50 2.46
C LYS A 171 1.95 -25.83 1.35
N ASP A 172 3.18 -26.25 1.15
CA ASP A 172 4.02 -25.88 0.03
C ASP A 172 3.21 -25.98 -1.28
N ILE A 173 2.94 -24.83 -1.88
CA ILE A 173 2.30 -24.75 -3.19
C ILE A 173 3.23 -25.48 -4.16
N SER A 174 2.70 -26.46 -4.91
CA SER A 174 3.53 -27.18 -5.85
C SER A 174 4.13 -26.21 -6.86
N SER A 175 5.35 -26.46 -7.29
CA SER A 175 6.08 -25.64 -8.28
C SER A 175 5.26 -25.38 -9.56
N ARG A 176 4.33 -26.28 -9.90
CA ARG A 176 3.40 -26.12 -11.01
C ARG A 176 2.40 -24.96 -10.77
N ILE A 177 1.86 -24.81 -9.57
CA ILE A 177 0.91 -23.73 -9.25
C ILE A 177 1.63 -22.37 -9.26
N ASP A 178 2.86 -22.30 -8.77
CA ASP A 178 3.68 -21.07 -8.85
C ASP A 178 3.94 -20.65 -10.30
N ILE A 179 4.19 -21.59 -11.19
CA ILE A 179 4.36 -21.32 -12.62
C ILE A 179 3.06 -20.79 -13.23
N GLU A 180 1.92 -21.39 -12.94
CA GLU A 180 0.61 -20.95 -13.45
C GLU A 180 0.24 -19.56 -12.88
N LEU A 181 0.46 -19.30 -11.60
CA LEU A 181 0.21 -17.99 -11.00
C LEU A 181 1.09 -16.90 -11.65
N LYS A 182 2.35 -17.22 -11.94
CA LYS A 182 3.23 -16.31 -12.65
C LYS A 182 2.75 -16.06 -14.09
N ALA A 183 2.32 -17.10 -14.81
CA ALA A 183 1.75 -16.96 -16.14
C ALA A 183 0.49 -16.06 -16.12
N CYS A 184 -0.39 -16.22 -15.14
CA CYS A 184 -1.54 -15.33 -14.94
C CYS A 184 -1.12 -13.88 -14.67
N ALA A 185 -0.03 -13.64 -13.92
CA ALA A 185 0.50 -12.31 -13.68
C ALA A 185 0.97 -11.62 -14.96
N GLU A 186 1.60 -12.37 -15.88
CA GLU A 186 2.05 -11.85 -17.19
C GLU A 186 0.87 -11.53 -18.13
N VAL A 187 -0.17 -12.37 -18.12
CA VAL A 187 -1.42 -12.10 -18.86
C VAL A 187 -2.09 -10.83 -18.32
N SER A 188 -2.22 -10.70 -17.01
CA SER A 188 -2.76 -9.52 -16.35
C SER A 188 -1.98 -8.24 -16.72
N ALA A 189 -0.66 -8.29 -16.66
CA ALA A 189 0.19 -7.16 -17.04
C ALA A 189 0.10 -6.81 -18.55
N THR A 190 -0.16 -7.80 -19.40
CA THR A 190 -0.35 -7.56 -20.81
C THR A 190 -1.69 -6.89 -21.09
N LEU A 191 -2.75 -7.32 -20.40
CA LEU A 191 -4.05 -6.68 -20.46
C LEU A 191 -3.97 -5.21 -20.00
N ASP A 192 -3.31 -4.98 -18.88
CA ASP A 192 -3.12 -3.66 -18.27
C ASP A 192 -2.44 -2.67 -19.25
N ARG A 193 -1.34 -3.09 -19.90
CA ARG A 193 -0.68 -2.27 -20.94
C ARG A 193 -1.57 -2.02 -22.17
N ARG A 194 -2.42 -2.97 -22.55
CA ARG A 194 -3.35 -2.76 -23.65
C ARG A 194 -4.44 -1.76 -23.31
N MET A 195 -4.96 -1.81 -22.08
CA MET A 195 -5.96 -0.86 -21.60
C MET A 195 -5.36 0.55 -21.51
N GLN A 196 -4.13 0.70 -21.00
CA GLN A 196 -3.40 1.97 -21.02
C GLN A 196 -3.31 2.53 -22.46
N LYS A 197 -2.88 1.70 -23.40
CA LYS A 197 -2.75 2.14 -24.80
C LYS A 197 -4.08 2.60 -25.40
N ILE A 198 -5.17 1.91 -25.13
CA ILE A 198 -6.52 2.31 -25.61
C ILE A 198 -6.88 3.68 -25.03
N PHE A 199 -6.63 3.90 -23.75
CA PHE A 199 -6.88 5.18 -23.08
C PHE A 199 -6.05 6.31 -23.70
N ASP A 200 -4.75 6.08 -23.96
CA ASP A 200 -3.86 7.05 -24.59
C ASP A 200 -4.29 7.38 -26.03
N ASP A 201 -4.76 6.38 -26.78
CA ASP A 201 -5.21 6.58 -28.16
C ASP A 201 -6.54 7.38 -28.21
N LEU A 202 -7.44 7.17 -27.23
CA LEU A 202 -8.67 7.96 -27.11
C LEU A 202 -8.38 9.42 -26.77
N ASN A 203 -7.47 9.69 -25.82
CA ASN A 203 -7.10 11.05 -25.44
C ASN A 203 -6.35 11.84 -26.52
N LYS A 204 -5.87 11.20 -27.57
CA LYS A 204 -5.27 11.88 -28.73
C LYS A 204 -6.28 12.22 -29.84
N MET A 205 -7.49 11.69 -29.71
CA MET A 205 -8.57 11.92 -30.69
C MET A 205 -9.45 13.11 -30.34
N ASP A 206 -9.38 13.57 -29.09
CA ASP A 206 -10.03 14.78 -28.56
C ASP A 206 -9.07 16.00 -28.67
#